data_2162a878a1a1b45bccfa1d799b97c422
#
_entry.id   2162a878a1a1b45bccfa1d799b97c422
#
_cell.length_a   1.000
_cell.length_b   1.000
_cell.length_c   1.000
_cell.angle_alpha   90.00
_cell.angle_beta   90.00
_cell.angle_gamma   90.00
#
_symmetry.space_group_name_H-M   'P 1'
#
loop_
_entity.id
_entity.type
_entity.pdbx_description
1 polymer ?
#
loop_
_entity_poly.entity_id
_entity_poly.type
_entity_poly.pdbx_seq_one_letter_code
_entity_poly.pdbx_strand_id
1 'polypeptide(L)'
;MTEEFKRQAAQNAPPHMPPAHLRDPGDNWVYAPDGTKYWGAFGASGLLLWHPDHGILLQHRATWSHNGGTWALPGGARRQHESAEDAAMREAAEEAGVPGNLVTVLFVSVFDLEYWSYTTVVARAEEHFVPVMGDAESLELEWVAVDEVSTRDLHPGFASSWPALRERLIEFAA
;
A
#
# COMPACT_ATOMS: atom_id res chain seq x y z
N MET A 1 17.37 -27.02 -3.29
CA MET A 1 16.66 -26.26 -2.24
C MET A 1 16.59 -27.15 -1.03
N THR A 2 17.34 -26.78 0.05
CA THR A 2 17.47 -27.60 1.26
C THR A 2 16.20 -27.59 2.11
N GLU A 3 15.94 -28.64 2.89
CA GLU A 3 14.78 -28.72 3.81
C GLU A 3 14.80 -27.58 4.85
N GLU A 4 15.97 -27.07 5.17
CA GLU A 4 16.18 -25.91 6.06
C GLU A 4 15.65 -24.62 5.44
N PHE A 5 15.86 -24.42 4.13
CA PHE A 5 15.31 -23.29 3.37
C PHE A 5 13.78 -23.35 3.29
N LYS A 6 13.22 -24.56 3.12
CA LYS A 6 11.75 -24.77 3.13
C LYS A 6 11.16 -24.51 4.50
N ARG A 7 11.85 -24.90 5.60
CA ARG A 7 11.42 -24.59 6.97
C ARG A 7 11.46 -23.09 7.26
N GLN A 8 12.50 -22.39 6.82
CA GLN A 8 12.63 -20.95 7.02
C GLN A 8 11.61 -20.16 6.18
N ALA A 9 11.34 -20.60 4.95
CA ALA A 9 10.27 -20.05 4.12
C ALA A 9 8.88 -20.31 4.71
N ALA A 10 8.65 -21.47 5.33
CA ALA A 10 7.40 -21.80 6.01
C ALA A 10 7.21 -21.03 7.34
N GLN A 11 8.31 -20.69 8.03
CA GLN A 11 8.28 -19.84 9.24
C GLN A 11 8.05 -18.37 8.93
N ASN A 12 8.41 -17.93 7.71
CA ASN A 12 8.20 -16.56 7.22
C ASN A 12 6.95 -16.41 6.35
N ALA A 13 6.20 -17.48 6.12
CA ALA A 13 4.91 -17.38 5.47
C ALA A 13 3.91 -16.71 6.42
N PRO A 14 3.10 -15.75 5.94
CA PRO A 14 2.11 -15.10 6.77
C PRO A 14 1.18 -16.17 7.37
N PRO A 15 0.95 -16.16 8.69
CA PRO A 15 0.19 -17.20 9.37
C PRO A 15 -1.27 -17.32 8.90
N HIS A 16 -1.72 -16.44 8.01
CA HIS A 16 -3.11 -16.34 7.54
C HIS A 16 -3.26 -16.21 6.03
N MET A 17 -2.19 -16.37 5.24
CA MET A 17 -2.34 -16.33 3.78
C MET A 17 -3.10 -17.59 3.32
N PRO A 18 -4.29 -17.44 2.69
CA PRO A 18 -5.04 -18.59 2.20
C PRO A 18 -4.22 -19.42 1.21
N PRO A 19 -4.45 -20.71 1.09
CA PRO A 19 -3.87 -21.53 0.02
C PRO A 19 -4.09 -20.88 -1.34
N ALA A 20 -3.16 -21.04 -2.28
CA ALA A 20 -3.17 -20.35 -3.58
C ALA A 20 -4.51 -20.48 -4.35
N HIS A 21 -5.19 -21.61 -4.22
CA HIS A 21 -6.49 -21.88 -4.88
C HIS A 21 -7.70 -21.18 -4.21
N LEU A 22 -7.50 -20.57 -3.03
CA LEU A 22 -8.52 -19.80 -2.31
C LEU A 22 -8.25 -18.29 -2.33
N ARG A 23 -7.13 -17.85 -2.96
CA ARG A 23 -6.80 -16.43 -3.09
C ARG A 23 -7.59 -15.80 -4.22
N ASP A 24 -7.79 -14.47 -4.14
CA ASP A 24 -8.29 -13.73 -5.29
C ASP A 24 -7.34 -13.90 -6.48
N PRO A 25 -7.83 -14.02 -7.72
CA PRO A 25 -6.98 -14.07 -8.92
C PRO A 25 -6.02 -12.88 -9.05
N GLY A 26 -6.35 -11.73 -8.45
CA GLY A 26 -5.51 -10.55 -8.36
C GLY A 26 -4.27 -10.74 -7.48
N ASP A 27 -4.34 -11.64 -6.47
CA ASP A 27 -3.27 -11.92 -5.51
C ASP A 27 -2.18 -12.81 -6.14
N ASN A 28 -1.52 -12.28 -7.16
CA ASN A 28 -0.49 -12.98 -7.91
C ASN A 28 0.62 -12.03 -8.37
N TRP A 29 1.79 -12.61 -8.69
CA TRP A 29 2.95 -11.88 -9.19
C TRP A 29 2.90 -11.70 -10.70
N VAL A 30 3.26 -10.49 -11.15
CA VAL A 30 3.62 -10.17 -12.53
C VAL A 30 5.13 -10.06 -12.63
N TYR A 31 5.73 -10.68 -13.65
CA TYR A 31 7.17 -10.69 -13.85
C TYR A 31 7.54 -9.83 -15.06
N ALA A 32 8.44 -8.87 -14.84
CA ALA A 32 9.04 -8.09 -15.90
C ALA A 32 10.05 -8.93 -16.71
N PRO A 33 10.45 -8.49 -17.92
CA PRO A 33 11.45 -9.18 -18.73
C PRO A 33 12.82 -9.33 -18.05
N ASP A 34 13.18 -8.44 -17.15
CA ASP A 34 14.41 -8.47 -16.36
C ASP A 34 14.34 -9.34 -15.10
N GLY A 35 13.20 -9.98 -14.86
CA GLY A 35 12.93 -10.81 -13.67
C GLY A 35 12.42 -10.04 -12.45
N THR A 36 12.30 -8.73 -12.52
CA THR A 36 11.64 -7.93 -11.47
C THR A 36 10.19 -8.38 -11.32
N LYS A 37 9.72 -8.50 -10.08
CA LYS A 37 8.37 -8.95 -9.80
C LYS A 37 7.54 -7.86 -9.14
N TYR A 38 6.28 -7.78 -9.56
CA TYR A 38 5.30 -6.83 -9.08
C TYR A 38 4.07 -7.58 -8.56
N TRP A 39 3.56 -7.15 -7.41
CA TRP A 39 2.37 -7.75 -6.82
C TRP A 39 1.09 -7.19 -7.42
N GLY A 40 0.15 -8.07 -7.73
CA GLY A 40 -1.16 -7.71 -8.29
C GLY A 40 -1.28 -8.05 -9.78
N ALA A 41 -1.96 -9.17 -10.12
CA ALA A 41 -2.14 -9.60 -11.52
C ALA A 41 -2.90 -8.58 -12.38
N PHE A 42 -3.77 -7.78 -11.76
CA PHE A 42 -4.55 -6.71 -12.41
C PHE A 42 -4.04 -5.31 -12.04
N GLY A 43 -2.77 -5.20 -11.61
CA GLY A 43 -2.18 -4.02 -11.01
C GLY A 43 -2.43 -3.95 -9.50
N ALA A 44 -1.88 -2.91 -8.89
CA ALA A 44 -2.04 -2.63 -7.47
C ALA A 44 -2.43 -1.18 -7.24
N SER A 45 -2.96 -0.87 -6.07
CA SER A 45 -3.23 0.51 -5.69
C SER A 45 -3.10 0.73 -4.19
N GLY A 46 -2.84 1.98 -3.80
CA GLY A 46 -2.73 2.40 -2.42
C GLY A 46 -3.33 3.77 -2.18
N LEU A 47 -3.72 4.02 -0.95
CA LEU A 47 -4.33 5.26 -0.51
C LEU A 47 -3.29 6.14 0.18
N LEU A 48 -2.96 7.28 -0.41
CA LEU A 48 -2.28 8.38 0.25
C LEU A 48 -3.35 9.24 0.93
N LEU A 49 -3.60 8.96 2.20
CA LEU A 49 -4.58 9.69 3.00
C LEU A 49 -3.87 10.82 3.75
N TRP A 50 -4.29 12.05 3.50
CA TRP A 50 -3.75 13.25 4.10
C TRP A 50 -4.77 13.93 5.02
N HIS A 51 -4.30 14.36 6.18
CA HIS A 51 -5.05 15.24 7.09
C HIS A 51 -4.25 16.54 7.31
N PRO A 52 -4.87 17.74 7.25
CA PRO A 52 -4.15 19.02 7.35
C PRO A 52 -3.25 19.14 8.59
N ASP A 53 -3.72 18.69 9.73
CA ASP A 53 -3.02 18.85 11.01
C ASP A 53 -2.18 17.63 11.41
N HIS A 54 -2.43 16.44 10.80
CA HIS A 54 -1.80 15.19 11.21
C HIS A 54 -0.85 14.60 10.16
N GLY A 55 -0.86 15.11 8.91
CA GLY A 55 0.02 14.65 7.85
C GLY A 55 -0.52 13.45 7.08
N ILE A 56 0.31 12.46 6.81
CA ILE A 56 0.01 11.29 5.96
C ILE A 56 -0.12 10.04 6.83
N LEU A 57 -1.16 9.25 6.58
CA LEU A 57 -1.29 7.93 7.19
C LEU A 57 -0.33 6.95 6.51
N LEU A 58 0.65 6.45 7.25
CA LEU A 58 1.62 5.46 6.79
C LEU A 58 1.45 4.13 7.53
N GLN A 59 1.76 3.06 6.82
CA GLN A 59 1.83 1.69 7.30
C GLN A 59 3.28 1.23 7.39
N HIS A 60 3.72 0.79 8.56
CA HIS A 60 4.96 0.06 8.73
C HIS A 60 4.70 -1.41 8.39
N ARG A 61 5.25 -1.87 7.27
CA ARG A 61 4.98 -3.18 6.69
C ARG A 61 5.62 -4.31 7.49
N ALA A 62 4.89 -5.40 7.65
CA ALA A 62 5.41 -6.61 8.29
C ALA A 62 6.69 -7.10 7.60
N THR A 63 7.66 -7.56 8.39
CA THR A 63 8.99 -7.97 7.90
C THR A 63 8.99 -9.13 6.91
N TRP A 64 7.97 -9.96 6.94
CA TRP A 64 7.79 -11.09 6.01
C TRP A 64 7.19 -10.70 4.66
N SER A 65 6.63 -9.49 4.54
CA SER A 65 6.05 -9.01 3.28
C SER A 65 7.13 -8.57 2.28
N HIS A 66 6.75 -8.40 1.02
CA HIS A 66 7.66 -7.87 0.00
C HIS A 66 8.08 -6.45 0.35
N ASN A 67 9.41 -6.19 0.43
CA ASN A 67 9.97 -4.99 1.01
C ASN A 67 9.49 -4.74 2.46
N GLY A 68 9.39 -5.80 3.26
CA GLY A 68 8.98 -5.72 4.65
C GLY A 68 9.92 -4.91 5.52
N GLY A 69 9.37 -4.38 6.62
CA GLY A 69 10.10 -3.48 7.50
C GLY A 69 10.19 -2.04 7.00
N THR A 70 9.66 -1.73 5.81
CA THR A 70 9.60 -0.38 5.26
C THR A 70 8.26 0.29 5.53
N TRP A 71 8.21 1.61 5.41
CA TRP A 71 7.00 2.42 5.51
C TRP A 71 6.40 2.65 4.13
N ALA A 72 5.11 2.45 4.00
CA ALA A 72 4.37 2.59 2.75
C ALA A 72 2.96 3.14 2.98
N LEU A 73 2.24 3.32 1.90
CA LEU A 73 0.80 3.58 1.93
C LEU A 73 0.05 2.26 2.17
N PRO A 74 -1.06 2.27 2.91
CA PRO A 74 -2.00 1.15 2.89
C PRO A 74 -2.43 0.85 1.46
N GLY A 75 -2.39 -0.41 1.05
CA GLY A 75 -2.72 -0.78 -0.33
C GLY A 75 -2.30 -2.19 -0.69
N GLY A 76 -2.81 -2.67 -1.82
CA GLY A 76 -2.58 -4.05 -2.27
C GLY A 76 -3.02 -4.30 -3.70
N ALA A 77 -3.21 -5.58 -4.03
CA ALA A 77 -3.61 -6.02 -5.34
C ALA A 77 -5.06 -5.64 -5.67
N ARG A 78 -5.28 -5.23 -6.90
CA ARG A 78 -6.63 -5.04 -7.44
C ARG A 78 -7.26 -6.40 -7.73
N ARG A 79 -8.55 -6.52 -7.41
CA ARG A 79 -9.36 -7.66 -7.85
C ARG A 79 -9.74 -7.51 -9.32
N GLN A 80 -10.12 -8.61 -9.95
CA GLN A 80 -10.62 -8.58 -11.33
C GLN A 80 -11.86 -7.67 -11.40
N HIS A 81 -11.86 -6.74 -12.37
CA HIS A 81 -12.92 -5.75 -12.58
C HIS A 81 -13.10 -4.69 -11.47
N GLU A 82 -12.21 -4.65 -10.48
CA GLU A 82 -12.19 -3.61 -9.46
C GLU A 82 -11.48 -2.35 -10.01
N SER A 83 -12.04 -1.17 -9.75
CA SER A 83 -11.34 0.08 -10.05
C SER A 83 -10.13 0.26 -9.12
N ALA A 84 -9.16 1.07 -9.52
CA ALA A 84 -8.01 1.36 -8.68
C ALA A 84 -8.40 2.14 -7.42
N GLU A 85 -9.40 3.01 -7.52
CA GLU A 85 -9.92 3.78 -6.38
C GLU A 85 -10.64 2.86 -5.39
N ASP A 86 -11.50 1.95 -5.87
CA ASP A 86 -12.19 0.99 -5.00
C ASP A 86 -11.18 0.06 -4.29
N ALA A 87 -10.14 -0.40 -5.00
CA ALA A 87 -9.11 -1.23 -4.41
C ALA A 87 -8.33 -0.47 -3.33
N ALA A 88 -7.90 0.77 -3.59
CA ALA A 88 -7.19 1.58 -2.59
C ALA A 88 -8.03 1.83 -1.34
N MET A 89 -9.32 2.11 -1.50
CA MET A 89 -10.25 2.31 -0.39
C MET A 89 -10.50 1.02 0.39
N ARG A 90 -10.68 -0.10 -0.29
CA ARG A 90 -10.88 -1.42 0.33
C ARG A 90 -9.66 -1.82 1.15
N GLU A 91 -8.47 -1.77 0.55
CA GLU A 91 -7.22 -2.11 1.24
C GLU A 91 -6.98 -1.21 2.46
N ALA A 92 -7.18 0.10 2.32
CA ALA A 92 -7.03 1.03 3.44
C ALA A 92 -8.04 0.78 4.57
N ALA A 93 -9.26 0.37 4.25
CA ALA A 93 -10.25 -0.02 5.25
C ALA A 93 -9.86 -1.35 5.93
N GLU A 94 -9.39 -2.34 5.17
CA GLU A 94 -8.98 -3.66 5.66
C GLU A 94 -7.71 -3.57 6.51
N GLU A 95 -6.67 -2.85 6.08
CA GLU A 95 -5.36 -2.80 6.74
C GLU A 95 -5.28 -1.75 7.86
N ALA A 96 -5.96 -0.61 7.71
CA ALA A 96 -5.79 0.55 8.59
C ALA A 96 -7.10 1.07 9.22
N GLY A 97 -8.23 0.44 8.94
CA GLY A 97 -9.53 0.85 9.48
C GLY A 97 -9.99 2.22 8.99
N VAL A 98 -9.58 2.63 7.77
CA VAL A 98 -9.96 3.93 7.20
C VAL A 98 -11.47 3.99 6.96
N PRO A 99 -12.20 4.95 7.57
CA PRO A 99 -13.62 5.11 7.36
C PRO A 99 -13.91 5.76 6.00
N GLY A 100 -14.49 5.01 5.06
CA GLY A 100 -14.71 5.50 3.68
C GLY A 100 -15.57 6.75 3.57
N ASN A 101 -16.49 6.98 4.52
CA ASN A 101 -17.33 8.18 4.58
C ASN A 101 -16.58 9.46 5.01
N LEU A 102 -15.34 9.34 5.49
CA LEU A 102 -14.48 10.45 5.90
C LEU A 102 -13.37 10.76 4.88
N VAL A 103 -13.46 10.21 3.68
CA VAL A 103 -12.41 10.32 2.66
C VAL A 103 -12.93 11.05 1.43
N THR A 104 -12.25 12.12 1.05
CA THR A 104 -12.50 12.85 -0.20
C THR A 104 -11.30 12.71 -1.13
N VAL A 105 -11.49 12.07 -2.29
CA VAL A 105 -10.43 11.92 -3.30
C VAL A 105 -10.07 13.29 -3.89
N LEU A 106 -8.78 13.61 -3.92
CA LEU A 106 -8.25 14.84 -4.48
C LEU A 106 -7.75 14.63 -5.92
N PHE A 107 -6.94 13.60 -6.12
CA PHE A 107 -6.41 13.22 -7.43
C PHE A 107 -5.86 11.80 -7.42
N VAL A 108 -5.55 11.31 -8.60
CA VAL A 108 -4.95 10.00 -8.83
C VAL A 108 -3.62 10.16 -9.55
N SER A 109 -2.64 9.34 -9.18
CA SER A 109 -1.33 9.25 -9.83
C SER A 109 -1.07 7.80 -10.22
N VAL A 110 -0.75 7.55 -11.49
CA VAL A 110 -0.53 6.21 -12.03
C VAL A 110 0.94 6.05 -12.43
N PHE A 111 1.58 5.03 -11.89
CA PHE A 111 2.84 4.49 -12.38
C PHE A 111 2.51 3.31 -13.28
N ASP A 112 2.78 3.43 -14.58
CA ASP A 112 2.38 2.47 -15.60
C ASP A 112 3.61 1.92 -16.35
N LEU A 113 3.73 0.59 -16.38
CA LEU A 113 4.77 -0.16 -17.08
C LEU A 113 4.20 -0.90 -18.30
N GLU A 114 2.98 -0.55 -18.77
CA GLU A 114 2.21 -1.22 -19.82
C GLU A 114 1.68 -2.61 -19.40
N TYR A 115 2.52 -3.47 -18.85
CA TYR A 115 2.17 -4.82 -18.38
C TYR A 115 1.75 -4.88 -16.90
N TRP A 116 2.02 -3.83 -16.14
CA TRP A 116 1.63 -3.68 -14.74
C TRP A 116 1.55 -2.21 -14.36
N SER A 117 0.64 -1.87 -13.47
CA SER A 117 0.52 -0.49 -12.98
C SER A 117 0.29 -0.44 -11.47
N TYR A 118 0.77 0.65 -10.85
CA TYR A 118 0.42 1.03 -9.49
C TYR A 118 -0.28 2.38 -9.50
N THR A 119 -1.45 2.41 -8.89
CA THR A 119 -2.24 3.65 -8.77
C THR A 119 -2.20 4.16 -7.34
N THR A 120 -1.71 5.37 -7.14
CA THR A 120 -1.83 6.10 -5.87
C THR A 120 -3.08 6.97 -5.92
N VAL A 121 -4.04 6.66 -5.08
CA VAL A 121 -5.21 7.51 -4.84
C VAL A 121 -4.86 8.47 -3.72
N VAL A 122 -4.82 9.76 -4.03
CA VAL A 122 -4.53 10.80 -3.06
C VAL A 122 -5.83 11.41 -2.58
N ALA A 123 -6.05 11.38 -1.29
CA ALA A 123 -7.29 11.77 -0.67
C ALA A 123 -7.07 12.56 0.63
N ARG A 124 -8.08 13.36 0.99
CA ARG A 124 -8.13 14.09 2.24
C ARG A 124 -9.01 13.32 3.24
N ALA A 125 -8.54 13.20 4.47
CA ALA A 125 -9.37 12.82 5.60
C ALA A 125 -10.13 14.05 6.10
N GLU A 126 -11.47 13.98 6.12
CA GLU A 126 -12.33 15.09 6.56
C GLU A 126 -12.29 15.25 8.08
N GLU A 127 -12.01 14.17 8.80
CA GLU A 127 -11.83 14.15 10.24
C GLU A 127 -10.64 13.26 10.61
N HIS A 128 -9.96 13.61 11.71
CA HIS A 128 -8.94 12.74 12.27
C HIS A 128 -9.58 11.51 12.93
N PHE A 129 -8.98 10.37 12.71
CA PHE A 129 -9.35 9.12 13.37
C PHE A 129 -8.09 8.38 13.83
N VAL A 130 -8.24 7.49 14.79
CA VAL A 130 -7.17 6.59 15.22
C VAL A 130 -7.19 5.37 14.31
N PRO A 131 -6.11 5.12 13.55
CA PRO A 131 -6.05 3.96 12.67
C PRO A 131 -6.00 2.67 13.49
N VAL A 132 -6.60 1.62 12.96
CA VAL A 132 -6.67 0.30 13.59
C VAL A 132 -6.07 -0.73 12.65
N MET A 133 -5.05 -1.46 13.12
CA MET A 133 -4.49 -2.58 12.37
C MET A 133 -5.54 -3.66 12.19
N GLY A 134 -5.93 -3.91 10.94
CA GLY A 134 -6.96 -4.89 10.58
C GLY A 134 -6.43 -6.30 10.36
N ASP A 135 -5.11 -6.43 10.09
CA ASP A 135 -4.48 -7.70 9.77
C ASP A 135 -3.02 -7.77 10.28
N ALA A 136 -2.34 -8.88 9.95
CA ALA A 136 -0.93 -9.11 10.33
C ALA A 136 0.08 -8.49 9.35
N GLU A 137 -0.35 -7.78 8.32
CA GLU A 137 0.53 -7.15 7.32
C GLU A 137 1.16 -5.85 7.81
N SER A 138 0.63 -5.30 8.91
CA SER A 138 1.13 -4.08 9.55
C SER A 138 1.82 -4.39 10.87
N LEU A 139 2.97 -3.74 11.10
CA LEU A 139 3.62 -3.66 12.41
C LEU A 139 3.12 -2.44 13.19
N GLU A 140 2.82 -1.36 12.47
CA GLU A 140 2.43 -0.08 13.01
C GLU A 140 1.68 0.75 11.96
N LEU A 141 0.81 1.62 12.41
CA LEU A 141 0.12 2.64 11.60
C LEU A 141 0.33 3.99 12.26
N GLU A 142 0.79 4.98 11.50
CA GLU A 142 1.13 6.30 12.06
C GLU A 142 0.72 7.43 11.11
N TRP A 143 0.18 8.50 11.69
CA TRP A 143 0.06 9.78 11.01
C TRP A 143 1.40 10.50 11.08
N VAL A 144 2.04 10.72 9.94
CA VAL A 144 3.38 11.30 9.82
C VAL A 144 3.30 12.67 9.17
N ALA A 145 3.88 13.69 9.79
CA ALA A 145 3.91 15.03 9.20
C ALA A 145 4.52 15.00 7.79
N VAL A 146 3.97 15.77 6.87
CA VAL A 146 4.36 15.75 5.43
C VAL A 146 5.87 15.94 5.25
N ASP A 147 6.48 16.81 6.06
CA ASP A 147 7.93 17.07 6.00
C ASP A 147 8.79 15.96 6.61
N GLU A 148 8.20 15.08 7.41
CA GLU A 148 8.88 13.97 8.07
C GLU A 148 8.76 12.65 7.30
N VAL A 149 7.89 12.55 6.29
CA VAL A 149 7.70 11.32 5.50
C VAL A 149 9.02 10.81 4.94
N SER A 150 9.85 11.69 4.37
CA SER A 150 11.14 11.31 3.78
C SER A 150 12.20 10.88 4.80
N THR A 151 11.97 11.04 6.10
CA THR A 151 12.86 10.58 7.16
C THR A 151 12.66 9.12 7.51
N ARG A 152 11.55 8.52 7.04
CA ARG A 152 11.24 7.11 7.23
C ARG A 152 11.97 6.24 6.21
N ASP A 153 12.21 4.99 6.55
CA ASP A 153 12.68 3.97 5.60
C ASP A 153 11.52 3.57 4.70
N LEU A 154 11.34 4.32 3.61
CA LEU A 154 10.19 4.16 2.72
C LEU A 154 10.35 2.95 1.80
N HIS A 155 9.23 2.28 1.52
CA HIS A 155 9.14 1.30 0.43
C HIS A 155 9.68 1.93 -0.88
N PRO A 156 10.57 1.24 -1.64
CA PRO A 156 11.26 1.83 -2.79
C PRO A 156 10.32 2.49 -3.81
N GLY A 157 9.19 1.86 -4.13
CA GLY A 157 8.19 2.42 -5.04
C GLY A 157 7.56 3.71 -4.50
N PHE A 158 7.26 3.76 -3.20
CA PHE A 158 6.73 4.97 -2.57
C PHE A 158 7.79 6.06 -2.47
N ALA A 159 9.02 5.73 -2.08
CA ALA A 159 10.14 6.68 -2.04
C ALA A 159 10.36 7.37 -3.40
N SER A 160 10.26 6.61 -4.49
CA SER A 160 10.39 7.13 -5.85
C SER A 160 9.27 8.08 -6.27
N SER A 161 8.03 7.81 -5.85
CA SER A 161 6.86 8.62 -6.23
C SER A 161 6.61 9.80 -5.29
N TRP A 162 7.06 9.72 -4.04
CA TRP A 162 6.74 10.69 -3.00
C TRP A 162 7.07 12.14 -3.34
N PRO A 163 8.23 12.51 -3.94
CA PRO A 163 8.52 13.91 -4.27
C PRO A 163 7.45 14.56 -5.14
N ALA A 164 7.02 13.87 -6.21
CA ALA A 164 5.99 14.38 -7.12
C ALA A 164 4.60 14.39 -6.47
N LEU A 165 4.27 13.38 -5.67
CA LEU A 165 3.02 13.33 -4.92
C LEU A 165 2.94 14.47 -3.90
N ARG A 166 4.04 14.72 -3.17
CA ARG A 166 4.14 15.81 -2.19
C ARG A 166 3.97 17.19 -2.84
N GLU A 167 4.66 17.44 -3.93
CA GLU A 167 4.56 18.70 -4.67
C GLU A 167 3.11 19.00 -5.07
N ARG A 168 2.45 18.01 -5.67
CA ARG A 168 1.05 18.14 -6.09
C ARG A 168 0.09 18.25 -4.90
N LEU A 169 0.35 17.52 -3.80
CA LEU A 169 -0.48 17.61 -2.59
C LEU A 169 -0.46 19.01 -1.98
N ILE A 170 0.68 19.68 -1.96
CA ILE A 170 0.83 21.03 -1.42
C ILE A 170 -0.06 22.02 -2.18
N GLU A 171 -0.28 21.84 -3.48
CA GLU A 171 -1.18 22.68 -4.27
C GLU A 171 -2.64 22.59 -3.79
N PHE A 172 -3.06 21.43 -3.28
CA PHE A 172 -4.41 21.22 -2.69
C PHE A 172 -4.50 21.69 -1.24
N ALA A 173 -3.35 21.82 -0.55
CA ALA A 173 -3.28 22.26 0.84
C ALA A 173 -3.23 23.80 1.00
N ALA A 174 -2.94 24.51 -0.10
CA ALA A 174 -2.85 25.98 -0.14
C ALA A 174 -4.25 26.60 -0.28
#